data_7e52cb66d8c5955557197e9a079e2c42
#
_entry.id   7e52cb66d8c5955557197e9a079e2c42
#
_cell.length_a   1.000
_cell.length_b   1.000
_cell.length_c   1.000
_cell.angle_alpha   90.00
_cell.angle_beta   90.00
_cell.angle_gamma   90.00
#
_symmetry.space_group_name_H-M   'P 1'
#
loop_
_entity.id
_entity.type
_entity.pdbx_description
1 polymer ?
#
loop_
_entity_poly.entity_id
_entity_poly.type
_entity_poly.pdbx_seq_one_letter_code
_entity_poly.pdbx_strand_id
1 'polypeptide(L)' 'FTLEDAYQEFTDFIYKAYQESIPEVEVITGRSGQIRKEFPHWAESSHQIQYIEQSWHEGSFVVKIQRKY' A
#
# COMPACT_ATOMS: atom_id res chain seq x y z
N PHE A 1 -11.02 4.95 -13.67
CA PHE A 1 -10.60 4.70 -12.28
C PHE A 1 -10.96 5.87 -11.40
N THR A 2 -11.61 5.59 -10.30
CA THR A 2 -11.81 6.57 -9.25
C THR A 2 -10.83 6.28 -8.12
N LEU A 3 -10.65 7.26 -7.22
CA LEU A 3 -9.82 7.06 -6.04
C LEU A 3 -10.36 5.94 -5.17
N GLU A 4 -11.67 5.80 -5.13
CA GLU A 4 -12.32 4.76 -4.36
C GLU A 4 -11.98 3.38 -4.90
N ASP A 5 -11.97 3.23 -6.21
CA ASP A 5 -11.59 1.96 -6.85
C ASP A 5 -10.14 1.61 -6.56
N ALA A 6 -9.26 2.61 -6.64
CA ALA A 6 -7.84 2.40 -6.34
C ALA A 6 -7.65 2.00 -4.88
N TYR A 7 -8.39 2.60 -3.97
CA TYR A 7 -8.33 2.27 -2.56
C TYR A 7 -8.79 0.84 -2.31
N GLN A 8 -9.87 0.42 -2.97
CA GLN A 8 -10.38 -0.95 -2.85
C GLN A 8 -9.34 -1.96 -3.32
N GLU A 9 -8.73 -1.74 -4.47
CA GLU A 9 -7.71 -2.63 -4.98
C GLU A 9 -6.50 -2.68 -4.05
N PHE A 10 -6.11 -1.55 -3.51
CA PHE A 10 -5.00 -1.49 -2.56
C PHE A 10 -5.33 -2.31 -1.31
N THR A 11 -6.51 -2.12 -0.76
CA THR A 11 -6.92 -2.82 0.45
C THR A 11 -6.95 -4.33 0.23
N ASP A 12 -7.51 -4.77 -0.89
CA ASP A 12 -7.57 -6.19 -1.23
C ASP A 12 -6.18 -6.77 -1.39
N PHE A 13 -5.29 -6.03 -2.04
CA PHE A 13 -3.91 -6.46 -2.26
C PHE A 13 -3.18 -6.64 -0.92
N ILE A 14 -3.33 -5.68 -0.03
CA ILE A 14 -2.67 -5.73 1.27
C ILE A 14 -3.23 -6.87 2.12
N TYR A 15 -4.53 -7.06 2.09
CA TYR A 15 -5.16 -8.15 2.83
C TYR A 15 -4.64 -9.51 2.35
N LYS A 16 -4.52 -9.66 1.03
CA LYS A 16 -4.01 -10.90 0.45
C LYS A 16 -2.56 -11.13 0.86
N ALA A 17 -1.73 -10.09 0.81
CA ALA A 17 -0.34 -10.20 1.22
C ALA A 17 -0.24 -10.60 2.70
N TYR A 18 -1.08 -10.01 3.53
CA TYR A 18 -1.12 -10.35 4.95
C TYR A 18 -1.48 -11.81 5.17
N GLN A 19 -2.49 -12.32 4.44
CA GLN A 19 -2.92 -13.71 4.55
C GLN A 19 -1.84 -14.69 4.11
N GLU A 20 -1.04 -14.30 3.12
CA GLU A 20 0.03 -15.14 2.60
C GLU A 20 1.34 -14.97 3.37
N SER A 21 1.34 -14.16 4.41
CA SER A 21 2.51 -13.90 5.24
C SER A 21 3.68 -13.29 4.45
N ILE A 22 3.34 -12.47 3.46
CA ILE A 22 4.35 -11.76 2.68
C ILE A 22 4.85 -10.58 3.52
N PRO A 23 6.18 -10.48 3.77
CA PRO A 23 6.69 -9.46 4.69
C PRO A 23 6.64 -8.04 4.12
N GLU A 24 6.71 -7.89 2.81
CA GLU A 24 6.68 -6.57 2.19
C GLU A 24 6.23 -6.70 0.73
N VAL A 25 5.65 -5.61 0.24
CA VAL A 25 5.23 -5.53 -1.16
C VAL A 25 5.57 -4.16 -1.70
N GLU A 26 5.80 -4.09 -3.00
CA GLU A 26 6.01 -2.81 -3.67
C GLU A 26 4.72 -2.42 -4.39
N VAL A 27 4.24 -1.23 -4.09
CA VAL A 27 3.03 -0.71 -4.71
C VAL A 27 3.41 0.42 -5.65
N ILE A 28 3.02 0.29 -6.91
CA ILE A 28 3.30 1.31 -7.91
C ILE A 28 2.10 2.25 -7.97
N THR A 29 2.29 3.47 -7.49
CA THR A 29 1.22 4.47 -7.50
C THR A 29 1.22 5.30 -8.78
N GLY A 30 2.27 5.15 -9.59
CA GLY A 30 2.43 5.96 -10.76
C GLY A 30 2.78 7.39 -10.42
N ARG A 31 2.65 8.27 -11.41
CA ARG A 31 2.93 9.69 -11.22
C ARG A 31 1.68 10.47 -10.85
N SER A 32 0.60 9.79 -10.51
CA SER A 32 -0.62 10.45 -10.07
C SER A 32 -0.37 11.13 -8.72
N GLY A 33 -0.38 12.45 -8.72
CA GLY A 33 -0.17 13.20 -7.49
C GLY A 33 -1.24 12.94 -6.45
N GLN A 34 -2.45 12.64 -6.92
CA GLN A 34 -3.58 12.39 -6.04
C GLN A 34 -3.41 11.10 -5.26
N ILE A 35 -3.01 10.03 -5.93
CA ILE A 35 -2.81 8.74 -5.25
C ILE A 35 -1.60 8.82 -4.32
N ARG A 36 -0.51 9.46 -4.76
CA ARG A 36 0.67 9.64 -3.92
C ARG A 36 0.35 10.40 -2.64
N LYS A 37 -0.52 11.39 -2.76
CA LYS A 37 -0.91 12.22 -1.63
C LYS A 37 -1.75 11.46 -0.62
N GLU A 38 -2.63 10.59 -1.10
CA GLU A 38 -3.55 9.84 -0.25
C GLU A 38 -2.94 8.57 0.30
N PHE A 39 -1.88 8.07 -0.32
CA PHE A 39 -1.31 6.77 0.03
C PHE A 39 -0.90 6.66 1.50
N PRO A 40 -0.23 7.65 2.10
CA PRO A 40 0.10 7.56 3.52
C PRO A 40 -1.13 7.44 4.41
N HIS A 41 -2.22 8.10 4.05
CA HIS A 41 -3.48 7.99 4.77
C HIS A 41 -4.05 6.57 4.72
N TRP A 42 -3.99 5.97 3.53
CA TRP A 42 -4.45 4.60 3.35
C TRP A 42 -3.65 3.64 4.21
N ALA A 43 -2.35 3.85 4.25
CA ALA A 43 -1.46 2.99 5.05
C ALA A 43 -1.78 3.11 6.54
N GLU A 44 -2.01 4.32 7.01
CA GLU A 44 -2.35 4.54 8.41
C GLU A 44 -3.68 3.88 8.80
N SER A 45 -4.60 3.79 7.86
CA SER A 45 -5.91 3.21 8.11
C SER A 45 -5.91 1.69 8.11
N SER A 46 -4.85 1.07 7.64
CA SER A 46 -4.79 -0.38 7.50
C SER A 46 -4.00 -0.99 8.66
N HIS A 47 -4.65 -1.88 9.39
CA HIS A 47 -4.01 -2.57 10.51
C HIS A 47 -2.99 -3.61 10.05
N GLN A 48 -3.07 -4.02 8.80
CA GLN A 48 -2.15 -5.01 8.23
C GLN A 48 -0.82 -4.40 7.82
N ILE A 49 -0.73 -3.09 7.77
CA ILE A 49 0.49 -2.40 7.35
C ILE A 49 1.27 -1.95 8.58
N GLN A 50 2.53 -2.35 8.64
CA GLN A 50 3.42 -1.92 9.71
C GLN A 50 3.91 -0.49 9.49
N TYR A 51 4.42 -0.22 8.30
CA TYR A 51 4.82 1.12 7.88
C TYR A 51 5.05 1.11 6.37
N ILE A 52 5.25 2.28 5.79
CA ILE A 52 5.57 2.41 4.38
C ILE A 52 6.89 3.15 4.23
N GLU A 53 7.61 2.82 3.16
CA GLU A 53 8.83 3.51 2.80
C GLU A 53 8.70 3.98 1.36
N GLN A 54 9.16 5.18 1.09
CA GLN A 54 9.19 5.66 -0.28
C GLN A 54 10.32 4.96 -1.01
N SER A 55 9.99 4.32 -2.11
CA SER A 55 10.99 3.68 -2.94
C SER A 55 11.87 4.74 -3.60
N TRP A 56 13.10 4.37 -3.90
CA TRP A 56 14.00 5.26 -4.65
C TRP A 56 13.57 5.44 -6.10
N HIS A 57 12.61 4.66 -6.56
CA HIS A 57 11.96 4.89 -7.85
C HIS A 57 10.78 5.84 -7.66
N GLU A 58 10.66 6.85 -8.51
CA GLU A 58 9.51 7.73 -8.46
C GLU A 58 8.24 6.95 -8.77
N GLY A 59 7.22 7.21 -8.00
CA GLY A 59 5.90 6.63 -8.23
C GLY A 59 5.66 5.27 -7.61
N SER A 60 6.54 4.83 -6.72
CA SER A 60 6.31 3.57 -6.01
C SER A 60 6.61 3.70 -4.52
N PHE A 61 6.01 2.80 -3.75
CA PHE A 61 6.22 2.71 -2.31
C PHE A 61 6.44 1.27 -1.92
N VAL A 62 7.30 1.06 -0.93
CA VAL A 62 7.47 -0.26 -0.33
C VAL A 62 6.61 -0.29 0.94
N VAL A 63 5.70 -1.24 1.00
CA VAL A 63 4.78 -1.39 2.12
C VAL A 63 5.24 -2.58 2.95
N LYS A 64 5.55 -2.32 4.21
CA LYS A 64 5.94 -3.39 5.14
C LYS A 64 4.68 -3.92 5.80
N ILE A 65 4.47 -5.22 5.69
CA ILE A 65 3.25 -5.88 6.17
C ILE A 65 3.49 -6.42 7.56
N GLN A 66 2.50 -6.27 8.43
CA GLN A 66 2.54 -6.83 9.77
C GLN A 66 2.60 -8.35 9.71
N ARG A 67 3.27 -8.93 10.68
CA ARG A 67 3.30 -10.39 10.79
C ARG A 67 1.93 -10.88 11.28
N LYS A 68 1.52 -12.01 10.73
CA LYS A 68 0.25 -12.60 11.11
C LYS A 68 0.29 -13.17 12.53
N TYR A 69 1.48 -13.47 13.00
CA TYR A 69 1.67 -13.99 14.38
C TYR A 69 2.61 -13.09 15.14
#